data_fbb313b23f84508ff75cf0df1cd50ed8
#
_entry.id   fbb313b23f84508ff75cf0df1cd50ed8
#
_cell.length_a   1.000
_cell.length_b   1.000
_cell.length_c   1.000
_cell.angle_alpha   90.00
_cell.angle_beta   90.00
_cell.angle_gamma   90.00
#
_symmetry.space_group_name_H-M   'P 1'
#
loop_
_entity.id
_entity.type
_entity.pdbx_description
1 polymer ?
#
loop_
_entity_poly.entity_id
_entity_poly.type
_entity_poly.pdbx_seq_one_letter_code
_entity_poly.pdbx_strand_id
1 'polypeptide(L)'
;RSTPMDSSAASDVYKRQVEDDEISLNVPDVVKIHAVYESKDTNTPVLDKLTFVSGLSLNASTIIGEKIKGKDSRAIGQIVSRTANTVDFVYLNDNRFTIGEIVNFSESSVETILQGVTVGNFVDRTSNYTLEKGHKAQYCDYSKIIRNSHAAIPSKKLLIIYDQYQVQSGNSGDFFTVNSYPSDRYAKDLPFVNGIAA
;
A
#
# COMPACT_ATOMS: atom_id res chain seq x y z
N ARG A 1 -8.23 3.95 2.57
CA ARG A 1 -7.21 4.94 2.15
C ARG A 1 -5.84 4.41 2.56
N SER A 2 -4.99 4.12 1.59
CA SER A 2 -3.57 3.88 1.84
C SER A 2 -2.91 5.24 2.12
N THR A 3 -2.37 5.41 3.31
CA THR A 3 -1.56 6.58 3.65
C THR A 3 -0.10 6.18 3.58
N PRO A 4 0.71 6.78 2.70
CA PRO A 4 2.15 6.62 2.79
C PRO A 4 2.60 7.30 4.10
N MET A 5 3.23 6.56 4.96
CA MET A 5 3.86 7.11 6.13
C MET A 5 5.27 7.55 5.75
N ASP A 6 5.44 8.85 5.57
CA ASP A 6 6.75 9.46 5.42
C ASP A 6 7.40 9.57 6.80
N SER A 7 8.43 8.75 7.05
CA SER A 7 9.24 8.87 8.25
C SER A 7 10.29 9.99 8.14
N SER A 8 9.97 11.06 7.43
CA SER A 8 10.94 12.09 7.04
C SER A 8 11.29 13.11 8.12
N ALA A 9 10.73 13.05 9.29
CA ALA A 9 10.99 14.07 10.28
C ALA A 9 11.27 13.50 11.64
N ALA A 10 12.46 13.08 11.89
CA ALA A 10 13.07 13.28 13.19
C ALA A 10 14.46 12.66 13.24
N SER A 11 15.31 13.37 13.91
CA SER A 11 16.60 13.07 14.46
C SER A 11 16.87 11.58 14.79
N ASP A 12 18.04 11.26 15.21
CA ASP A 12 18.60 9.95 15.59
C ASP A 12 17.68 8.90 16.26
N VAL A 13 16.53 9.33 16.80
CA VAL A 13 15.53 8.42 17.38
C VAL A 13 14.87 7.53 16.30
N TYR A 14 14.66 8.03 15.09
CA TYR A 14 14.05 7.25 14.00
C TYR A 14 15.02 6.29 13.32
N LYS A 15 16.31 6.53 13.37
CA LYS A 15 17.30 5.55 12.91
C LYS A 15 17.25 4.25 13.71
N ARG A 16 16.96 4.34 15.02
CA ARG A 16 16.80 3.15 15.87
C ARG A 16 15.57 2.33 15.50
N GLN A 17 14.46 2.96 15.10
CA GLN A 17 13.25 2.24 14.71
C GLN A 17 13.44 1.39 13.45
N VAL A 18 14.27 1.81 12.52
CA VAL A 18 14.54 1.04 11.29
C VAL A 18 15.38 -0.21 11.59
N GLU A 19 16.27 -0.13 12.55
CA GLU A 19 17.13 -1.22 12.99
C GLU A 19 16.43 -2.19 13.97
N ASP A 20 15.32 -1.77 14.57
CA ASP A 20 14.55 -2.58 15.52
C ASP A 20 13.93 -3.80 14.84
N ASP A 21 13.77 -4.88 15.58
CA ASP A 21 13.09 -6.08 15.10
C ASP A 21 11.59 -5.87 14.93
N GLU A 22 11.02 -4.95 15.70
CA GLU A 22 9.60 -4.58 15.67
C GLU A 22 9.44 -3.08 15.39
N ILE A 23 8.70 -2.73 14.37
CA ILE A 23 8.40 -1.34 14.00
C ILE A 23 6.92 -1.10 14.17
N SER A 24 6.54 -0.22 15.11
CA SER A 24 5.15 0.20 15.28
C SER A 24 4.71 1.07 14.09
N LEU A 25 3.52 0.79 13.57
CA LEU A 25 2.89 1.61 12.53
C LEU A 25 2.13 2.80 13.14
N ASN A 26 2.04 2.88 14.48
CA ASN A 26 1.31 3.90 15.25
C ASN A 26 -0.17 4.06 14.86
N VAL A 27 -0.73 3.04 14.25
CA VAL A 27 -2.13 2.98 13.84
C VAL A 27 -2.70 1.61 14.18
N PRO A 28 -3.96 1.52 14.60
CA PRO A 28 -4.67 0.26 14.76
C PRO A 28 -5.17 -0.25 13.41
N ASP A 29 -5.66 -1.49 13.41
CA ASP A 29 -6.49 -2.06 12.34
C ASP A 29 -5.85 -2.06 10.95
N VAL A 30 -4.54 -2.27 10.88
CA VAL A 30 -3.87 -2.51 9.61
C VAL A 30 -4.26 -3.90 9.10
N VAL A 31 -4.84 -3.92 7.90
CA VAL A 31 -5.35 -5.14 7.27
C VAL A 31 -4.26 -5.91 6.57
N LYS A 32 -3.46 -5.18 5.81
CA LYS A 32 -2.46 -5.78 4.91
C LYS A 32 -1.29 -4.81 4.67
N ILE A 33 -0.09 -5.38 4.60
CA ILE A 33 1.09 -4.70 4.05
C ILE A 33 1.18 -5.01 2.56
N HIS A 34 1.29 -3.99 1.74
CA HIS A 34 1.52 -4.11 0.30
C HIS A 34 3.01 -4.14 -0.03
N ALA A 35 3.76 -3.25 0.61
CA ALA A 35 5.19 -3.15 0.39
C ALA A 35 5.93 -2.57 1.59
N VAL A 36 7.16 -3.02 1.76
CA VAL A 36 8.18 -2.43 2.64
C VAL A 36 9.40 -2.16 1.78
N TYR A 37 9.66 -0.91 1.47
CA TYR A 37 10.74 -0.49 0.58
C TYR A 37 11.82 0.25 1.34
N GLU A 38 13.06 -0.20 1.21
CA GLU A 38 14.24 0.49 1.75
C GLU A 38 14.82 1.40 0.67
N SER A 39 15.11 2.64 1.01
CA SER A 39 15.78 3.57 0.08
C SER A 39 17.15 3.06 -0.35
N LYS A 40 17.55 3.32 -1.58
CA LYS A 40 18.92 3.12 -2.05
C LYS A 40 19.87 4.22 -1.60
N ASP A 41 19.34 5.38 -1.22
CA ASP A 41 20.09 6.53 -0.75
C ASP A 41 19.62 6.97 0.66
N THR A 42 19.90 8.20 1.07
CA THR A 42 19.48 8.78 2.36
C THR A 42 18.12 9.46 2.33
N ASN A 43 17.52 9.59 1.14
CA ASN A 43 16.22 10.22 0.95
C ASN A 43 15.10 9.20 1.16
N THR A 44 13.86 9.67 1.18
CA THR A 44 12.68 8.80 1.19
C THR A 44 12.61 7.98 -0.11
N PRO A 45 12.29 6.68 -0.05
CA PRO A 45 12.15 5.86 -1.25
C PRO A 45 11.15 6.46 -2.23
N VAL A 46 11.54 6.54 -3.49
CA VAL A 46 10.65 6.96 -4.59
C VAL A 46 10.04 5.71 -5.21
N LEU A 47 8.72 5.70 -5.35
CA LEU A 47 7.96 4.59 -5.92
C LEU A 47 8.13 4.51 -7.45
N ASP A 48 7.81 3.35 -8.00
CA ASP A 48 7.63 3.18 -9.43
C ASP A 48 6.47 4.08 -9.91
N LYS A 49 6.64 4.69 -11.07
CA LYS A 49 5.70 5.67 -11.62
C LYS A 49 5.32 5.32 -13.04
N LEU A 50 4.02 5.34 -13.33
CA LEU A 50 3.48 5.28 -14.67
C LEU A 50 3.14 6.70 -15.14
N THR A 51 3.45 6.98 -16.41
CA THR A 51 3.09 8.23 -17.09
C THR A 51 2.12 7.90 -18.23
N PHE A 52 1.01 8.60 -18.27
CA PHE A 52 -0.05 8.39 -19.24
C PHE A 52 -0.21 9.59 -20.17
N VAL A 53 -0.97 9.40 -21.25
CA VAL A 53 -1.29 10.47 -22.20
C VAL A 53 -1.96 11.63 -21.46
N SER A 54 -1.53 12.84 -21.79
CA SER A 54 -2.11 14.06 -21.20
C SER A 54 -3.57 14.25 -21.61
N GLY A 55 -4.37 14.80 -20.69
CA GLY A 55 -5.78 15.16 -20.96
C GLY A 55 -6.82 14.34 -20.19
N LEU A 56 -6.43 13.29 -19.49
CA LEU A 56 -7.37 12.41 -18.76
C LEU A 56 -7.72 12.88 -17.36
N SER A 57 -6.98 13.82 -16.77
CA SER A 57 -7.18 14.27 -15.39
C SER A 57 -7.37 13.10 -14.40
N LEU A 58 -6.40 12.18 -14.37
CA LEU A 58 -6.47 10.97 -13.55
C LEU A 58 -6.78 11.25 -12.08
N ASN A 59 -6.33 12.40 -11.57
CA ASN A 59 -6.64 12.85 -10.22
C ASN A 59 -8.14 13.05 -9.94
N ALA A 60 -8.96 13.29 -10.98
CA ALA A 60 -10.40 13.44 -10.84
C ALA A 60 -11.16 12.15 -11.20
N SER A 61 -10.62 11.33 -12.10
CA SER A 61 -11.32 10.18 -12.68
C SER A 61 -10.97 8.83 -12.08
N THR A 62 -9.92 8.74 -11.25
CA THR A 62 -9.48 7.47 -10.66
C THR A 62 -9.51 7.52 -9.13
N ILE A 63 -9.27 6.39 -8.47
CA ILE A 63 -9.33 6.25 -7.01
C ILE A 63 -7.98 5.80 -6.47
N ILE A 64 -7.51 6.41 -5.37
CA ILE A 64 -6.30 5.93 -4.68
C ILE A 64 -6.63 4.58 -4.01
N GLY A 65 -5.73 3.62 -4.17
CA GLY A 65 -5.94 2.25 -3.66
C GLY A 65 -6.53 1.30 -4.69
N GLU A 66 -7.08 1.79 -5.82
CA GLU A 66 -7.59 0.91 -6.87
C GLU A 66 -6.46 0.15 -7.59
N LYS A 67 -6.84 -0.97 -8.18
CA LYS A 67 -5.92 -1.80 -8.98
C LYS A 67 -5.85 -1.31 -10.41
N ILE A 68 -4.65 -1.29 -10.95
CA ILE A 68 -4.36 -1.04 -12.36
C ILE A 68 -3.86 -2.32 -13.00
N LYS A 69 -4.28 -2.59 -14.22
CA LYS A 69 -3.93 -3.81 -14.96
C LYS A 69 -3.51 -3.50 -16.39
N GLY A 70 -2.31 -3.95 -16.75
CA GLY A 70 -1.83 -3.91 -18.14
C GLY A 70 -2.52 -4.99 -18.98
N LYS A 71 -2.97 -4.61 -20.16
CA LYS A 71 -3.71 -5.51 -21.05
C LYS A 71 -2.81 -6.59 -21.64
N ASP A 72 -1.64 -6.19 -22.07
CA ASP A 72 -0.68 -7.06 -22.78
C ASP A 72 0.28 -7.74 -21.80
N SER A 73 0.89 -6.97 -20.91
CA SER A 73 1.85 -7.46 -19.91
C SER A 73 1.22 -8.29 -18.81
N ARG A 74 -0.08 -8.13 -18.55
CA ARG A 74 -0.79 -8.67 -17.38
C ARG A 74 -0.18 -8.22 -16.05
N ALA A 75 0.57 -7.13 -16.06
CA ALA A 75 1.06 -6.51 -14.85
C ALA A 75 -0.11 -5.98 -14.03
N ILE A 76 -0.04 -6.16 -12.72
CA ILE A 76 -1.05 -5.67 -11.77
C ILE A 76 -0.32 -4.79 -10.76
N GLY A 77 -0.82 -3.59 -10.58
CA GLY A 77 -0.36 -2.66 -9.56
C GLY A 77 -1.51 -2.10 -8.75
N GLN A 78 -1.18 -1.49 -7.62
CA GLN A 78 -2.12 -0.74 -6.78
C GLN A 78 -1.66 0.70 -6.68
N ILE A 79 -2.57 1.63 -6.88
CA ILE A 79 -2.29 3.07 -6.86
C ILE A 79 -2.03 3.53 -5.44
N VAL A 80 -0.89 4.17 -5.23
CA VAL A 80 -0.51 4.81 -3.96
C VAL A 80 -0.75 6.31 -4.01
N SER A 81 -0.34 6.95 -5.08
CA SER A 81 -0.58 8.38 -5.32
C SER A 81 -0.81 8.65 -6.81
N ARG A 82 -1.35 9.82 -7.13
CA ARG A 82 -1.68 10.19 -8.50
C ARG A 82 -1.62 11.68 -8.72
N THR A 83 -1.32 12.05 -9.95
CA THR A 83 -1.43 13.43 -10.47
C THR A 83 -2.39 13.45 -11.67
N ALA A 84 -2.38 14.53 -12.44
CA ALA A 84 -3.23 14.62 -13.64
C ALA A 84 -2.92 13.55 -14.69
N ASN A 85 -1.65 13.17 -14.84
CA ASN A 85 -1.20 12.25 -15.88
C ASN A 85 -0.17 11.21 -15.39
N THR A 86 0.11 11.14 -14.10
CA THR A 86 1.02 10.14 -13.53
C THR A 86 0.40 9.42 -12.35
N VAL A 87 0.85 8.20 -12.12
CA VAL A 87 0.43 7.35 -11.00
C VAL A 87 1.67 6.72 -10.38
N ASP A 88 1.86 6.93 -9.07
CA ASP A 88 2.81 6.17 -8.28
C ASP A 88 2.09 4.93 -7.75
N PHE A 89 2.73 3.78 -7.85
CA PHE A 89 2.08 2.50 -7.58
C PHE A 89 3.04 1.47 -6.98
N VAL A 90 2.47 0.38 -6.49
CA VAL A 90 3.20 -0.84 -6.10
C VAL A 90 2.76 -2.00 -6.96
N TYR A 91 3.70 -2.86 -7.37
CA TYR A 91 3.36 -4.09 -8.08
C TYR A 91 2.70 -5.09 -7.12
N LEU A 92 1.67 -5.75 -7.62
CA LEU A 92 0.99 -6.85 -6.91
C LEU A 92 1.36 -8.23 -7.47
N ASN A 93 2.09 -8.27 -8.60
CA ASN A 93 2.62 -9.48 -9.21
C ASN A 93 4.01 -9.22 -9.81
N ASP A 94 4.65 -10.27 -10.33
CA ASP A 94 6.01 -10.19 -10.89
C ASP A 94 6.07 -9.62 -12.31
N ASN A 95 4.93 -9.46 -12.97
CA ASN A 95 4.86 -8.88 -14.29
C ASN A 95 5.19 -7.38 -14.26
N ARG A 96 5.70 -6.86 -15.37
CA ARG A 96 6.06 -5.45 -15.50
C ARG A 96 5.27 -4.79 -16.62
N PHE A 97 4.84 -3.56 -16.40
CA PHE A 97 4.13 -2.78 -17.40
C PHE A 97 5.01 -2.48 -18.60
N THR A 98 4.42 -2.53 -19.80
CA THR A 98 5.08 -2.28 -21.09
C THR A 98 4.60 -0.95 -21.66
N ILE A 99 5.53 -0.11 -22.11
CA ILE A 99 5.20 1.16 -22.74
C ILE A 99 4.39 0.92 -24.01
N GLY A 100 3.33 1.68 -24.21
CA GLY A 100 2.42 1.58 -25.36
C GLY A 100 1.21 0.68 -25.11
N GLU A 101 1.18 -0.11 -24.03
CA GLU A 101 0.00 -0.92 -23.71
C GLU A 101 -1.16 -0.11 -23.14
N ILE A 102 -2.35 -0.67 -23.23
CA ILE A 102 -3.53 -0.14 -22.57
C ILE A 102 -3.51 -0.59 -21.11
N VAL A 103 -3.65 0.37 -20.20
CA VAL A 103 -3.81 0.12 -18.76
C VAL A 103 -5.25 0.39 -18.37
N ASN A 104 -5.87 -0.59 -17.73
CA ASN A 104 -7.22 -0.52 -17.20
C ASN A 104 -7.20 -0.26 -15.69
N PHE A 105 -8.02 0.69 -15.25
CA PHE A 105 -8.26 1.05 -13.86
C PHE A 105 -9.53 0.31 -13.40
N SER A 106 -9.38 -0.62 -12.46
CA SER A 106 -10.38 -1.65 -12.20
C SER A 106 -11.68 -1.14 -11.59
N GLU A 107 -11.64 -0.06 -10.80
CA GLU A 107 -12.82 0.47 -10.09
C GLU A 107 -13.43 1.67 -10.84
N SER A 108 -12.59 2.55 -11.34
CA SER A 108 -13.02 3.72 -12.10
C SER A 108 -13.37 3.41 -13.56
N SER A 109 -13.04 2.21 -14.05
CA SER A 109 -13.27 1.78 -15.44
C SER A 109 -12.63 2.71 -16.49
N VAL A 110 -11.57 3.40 -16.11
CA VAL A 110 -10.77 4.23 -17.03
C VAL A 110 -9.80 3.33 -17.78
N GLU A 111 -9.67 3.53 -19.08
CA GLU A 111 -8.65 2.89 -19.91
C GLU A 111 -7.79 3.97 -20.57
N THR A 112 -6.49 3.79 -20.53
CA THR A 112 -5.55 4.76 -21.12
C THR A 112 -4.26 4.09 -21.58
N ILE A 113 -3.56 4.75 -22.50
CA ILE A 113 -2.30 4.25 -23.05
C ILE A 113 -1.14 4.69 -22.16
N LEU A 114 -0.30 3.74 -21.80
CA LEU A 114 0.91 3.96 -21.04
C LEU A 114 2.01 4.58 -21.92
N GLN A 115 2.46 5.77 -21.56
CA GLN A 115 3.53 6.48 -22.28
C GLN A 115 4.92 6.23 -21.70
N GLY A 116 5.02 5.98 -20.42
CA GLY A 116 6.31 5.80 -19.77
C GLY A 116 6.23 5.08 -18.44
N VAL A 117 7.30 4.39 -18.11
CA VAL A 117 7.51 3.74 -16.81
C VAL A 117 8.81 4.29 -16.23
N THR A 118 8.73 4.88 -15.04
CA THR A 118 9.91 5.32 -14.28
C THR A 118 10.11 4.38 -13.11
N VAL A 119 11.28 3.80 -13.02
CA VAL A 119 11.63 2.89 -11.91
C VAL A 119 12.02 3.70 -10.68
N GLY A 120 11.51 3.29 -9.54
CA GLY A 120 11.77 3.91 -8.26
C GLY A 120 13.20 3.67 -7.72
N ASN A 121 13.53 4.38 -6.65
CA ASN A 121 14.85 4.30 -6.01
C ASN A 121 14.79 3.53 -4.69
N PHE A 122 14.42 2.26 -4.75
CA PHE A 122 14.26 1.43 -3.56
C PHE A 122 14.77 -0.01 -3.74
N VAL A 123 14.91 -0.69 -2.63
CA VAL A 123 15.10 -2.13 -2.53
C VAL A 123 13.85 -2.71 -1.86
N ASP A 124 13.23 -3.69 -2.47
CA ASP A 124 12.07 -4.37 -1.89
C ASP A 124 12.51 -5.27 -0.72
N ARG A 125 11.95 -4.99 0.45
CA ARG A 125 12.15 -5.74 1.69
C ARG A 125 10.84 -6.38 2.20
N THR A 126 9.80 -6.39 1.42
CA THR A 126 8.45 -6.83 1.84
C THR A 126 8.47 -8.23 2.42
N SER A 127 9.20 -9.16 1.82
CA SER A 127 9.33 -10.54 2.32
C SER A 127 10.09 -10.67 3.63
N ASN A 128 10.81 -9.63 4.04
CA ASN A 128 11.60 -9.61 5.28
C ASN A 128 10.76 -9.27 6.52
N TYR A 129 9.50 -8.90 6.34
CA TYR A 129 8.63 -8.44 7.42
C TYR A 129 7.31 -9.19 7.45
N THR A 130 6.80 -9.37 8.65
CA THR A 130 5.48 -9.95 8.92
C THR A 130 4.62 -8.93 9.65
N LEU A 131 3.34 -8.80 9.25
CA LEU A 131 2.38 -7.92 9.91
C LEU A 131 1.85 -8.58 11.18
N GLU A 132 1.95 -7.87 12.30
CA GLU A 132 1.18 -8.15 13.52
C GLU A 132 0.10 -7.07 13.67
N LYS A 133 -1.16 -7.49 13.65
CA LYS A 133 -2.32 -6.59 13.64
C LYS A 133 -2.62 -5.91 14.98
N GLY A 134 -1.94 -6.32 16.05
CA GLY A 134 -2.13 -5.74 17.39
C GLY A 134 -3.37 -6.26 18.14
N HIS A 135 -4.18 -7.13 17.54
CA HIS A 135 -5.35 -7.69 18.18
C HIS A 135 -4.95 -8.83 19.11
N LYS A 136 -5.11 -8.63 20.41
CA LYS A 136 -4.89 -9.62 21.48
C LYS A 136 -6.23 -10.00 22.10
N ALA A 137 -6.28 -11.15 22.75
CA ALA A 137 -7.53 -11.65 23.37
C ALA A 137 -8.14 -10.69 24.41
N GLN A 138 -7.35 -9.86 25.04
CA GLN A 138 -7.76 -8.98 26.15
C GLN A 138 -7.66 -7.47 25.84
N TYR A 139 -6.94 -7.10 24.78
CA TYR A 139 -6.76 -5.70 24.41
C TYR A 139 -6.36 -5.56 22.94
N CYS A 140 -6.59 -4.37 22.38
CA CYS A 140 -6.10 -3.99 21.06
C CYS A 140 -4.89 -3.07 21.22
N ASP A 141 -3.82 -3.36 20.49
CA ASP A 141 -2.60 -2.56 20.41
C ASP A 141 -2.47 -1.98 18.99
N TYR A 142 -1.50 -1.09 18.81
CA TYR A 142 -1.16 -0.63 17.46
C TYR A 142 -0.60 -1.78 16.63
N SER A 143 -0.92 -1.74 15.34
CA SER A 143 -0.35 -2.67 14.39
C SER A 143 1.15 -2.40 14.23
N LYS A 144 1.92 -3.46 14.04
CA LYS A 144 3.37 -3.38 13.85
C LYS A 144 3.84 -4.36 12.78
N ILE A 145 5.00 -4.10 12.23
CA ILE A 145 5.71 -5.07 11.40
C ILE A 145 6.87 -5.65 12.20
N ILE A 146 7.08 -6.95 12.06
CA ILE A 146 8.13 -7.70 12.72
C ILE A 146 9.10 -8.19 11.65
N ARG A 147 10.38 -7.87 11.84
CA ARG A 147 11.43 -8.35 10.96
C ARG A 147 11.71 -9.83 11.22
N ASN A 148 11.79 -10.60 10.14
CA ASN A 148 12.10 -12.03 10.23
C ASN A 148 13.54 -12.21 10.73
N SER A 149 13.79 -13.20 11.58
CA SER A 149 15.07 -13.40 12.30
C SER A 149 16.29 -13.57 11.39
N HIS A 150 16.11 -13.97 10.14
CA HIS A 150 17.17 -14.14 9.16
C HIS A 150 17.27 -12.99 8.16
N ALA A 151 16.41 -11.98 8.28
CA ALA A 151 16.40 -10.84 7.39
C ALA A 151 17.51 -9.84 7.72
N ALA A 152 18.13 -9.28 6.70
CA ALA A 152 19.13 -8.25 6.88
C ALA A 152 18.53 -7.02 7.56
N ILE A 153 19.28 -6.43 8.46
CA ILE A 153 18.93 -5.18 9.15
C ILE A 153 18.95 -4.05 8.13
N PRO A 154 17.86 -3.30 7.93
CA PRO A 154 17.88 -2.14 7.05
C PRO A 154 18.76 -1.04 7.66
N SER A 155 19.43 -0.30 6.81
CA SER A 155 20.35 0.79 7.21
C SER A 155 19.86 2.16 6.77
N LYS A 156 18.77 2.20 5.98
CA LYS A 156 18.25 3.42 5.38
C LYS A 156 16.75 3.55 5.62
N LYS A 157 16.16 4.66 5.18
CA LYS A 157 14.74 4.94 5.38
C LYS A 157 13.88 3.84 4.78
N LEU A 158 12.84 3.45 5.51
CA LEU A 158 11.80 2.55 5.05
C LEU A 158 10.53 3.33 4.67
N LEU A 159 9.94 2.94 3.56
CA LEU A 159 8.60 3.32 3.17
C LEU A 159 7.70 2.10 3.29
N ILE A 160 6.69 2.17 4.15
CA ILE A 160 5.76 1.07 4.41
C ILE A 160 4.41 1.46 3.82
N ILE A 161 3.89 0.63 2.91
CA ILE A 161 2.61 0.84 2.25
C ILE A 161 1.65 -0.24 2.73
N TYR A 162 0.53 0.20 3.31
CA TYR A 162 -0.44 -0.69 3.93
C TYR A 162 -1.87 -0.20 3.75
N ASP A 163 -2.81 -1.10 3.87
CA ASP A 163 -4.24 -0.81 3.99
C ASP A 163 -4.64 -0.80 5.46
N GLN A 164 -5.44 0.18 5.84
CA GLN A 164 -5.96 0.39 7.19
C GLN A 164 -7.46 0.64 7.13
N TYR A 165 -8.19 0.08 8.09
CA TYR A 165 -9.55 0.50 8.32
C TYR A 165 -9.57 1.86 9.00
N GLN A 166 -10.33 2.78 8.45
CA GLN A 166 -10.58 4.08 9.04
C GLN A 166 -12.07 4.23 9.29
N VAL A 167 -12.43 4.55 10.54
CA VAL A 167 -13.78 4.96 10.86
C VAL A 167 -13.98 6.37 10.29
N GLN A 168 -14.96 6.54 9.41
CA GLN A 168 -15.33 7.87 8.97
C GLN A 168 -16.08 8.56 10.12
N SER A 169 -15.62 9.76 10.49
CA SER A 169 -16.32 10.61 11.44
C SER A 169 -17.67 11.02 10.87
N GLY A 170 -18.74 10.42 11.37
CA GLY A 170 -20.11 10.67 10.98
C GLY A 170 -21.04 10.18 12.09
N ASN A 171 -22.34 10.47 11.97
CA ASN A 171 -23.34 10.11 12.98
C ASN A 171 -23.60 8.60 13.15
N SER A 172 -22.86 7.74 12.49
CA SER A 172 -23.08 6.28 12.48
C SER A 172 -22.32 5.51 13.56
N GLY A 173 -21.57 6.20 14.45
CA GLY A 173 -20.80 5.55 15.50
C GLY A 173 -19.58 4.77 15.01
N ASP A 174 -18.89 4.13 15.92
CA ASP A 174 -17.62 3.43 15.71
C ASP A 174 -17.81 1.98 15.22
N PHE A 175 -18.82 1.71 14.39
CA PHE A 175 -19.12 0.36 13.93
C PHE A 175 -18.62 0.14 12.51
N PHE A 176 -17.81 -0.90 12.34
CA PHE A 176 -17.53 -1.46 11.02
C PHE A 176 -18.74 -2.27 10.54
N THR A 177 -19.20 -1.96 9.35
CA THR A 177 -20.26 -2.71 8.67
C THR A 177 -19.65 -3.49 7.50
N VAL A 178 -20.42 -4.38 6.89
CA VAL A 178 -20.00 -5.08 5.66
C VAL A 178 -19.54 -4.08 4.58
N ASN A 179 -20.16 -2.91 4.51
CA ASN A 179 -19.82 -1.86 3.56
C ASN A 179 -18.48 -1.14 3.87
N SER A 180 -17.90 -1.36 5.05
CA SER A 180 -16.56 -0.85 5.39
C SER A 180 -15.43 -1.65 4.74
N TYR A 181 -15.73 -2.80 4.18
CA TYR A 181 -14.78 -3.69 3.54
C TYR A 181 -14.87 -3.59 2.01
N PRO A 182 -13.76 -3.71 1.29
CA PRO A 182 -13.79 -3.83 -0.16
C PRO A 182 -14.59 -5.07 -0.59
N SER A 183 -15.55 -4.89 -1.49
CA SER A 183 -16.47 -5.95 -1.88
C SER A 183 -15.80 -7.17 -2.54
N ASP A 184 -14.69 -6.94 -3.25
CA ASP A 184 -13.90 -8.00 -3.88
C ASP A 184 -13.12 -8.86 -2.86
N ARG A 185 -13.12 -8.48 -1.59
CA ARG A 185 -12.35 -9.10 -0.53
C ARG A 185 -13.18 -9.66 0.63
N TYR A 186 -14.49 -9.61 0.53
CA TYR A 186 -15.39 -10.07 1.60
C TYR A 186 -15.05 -11.48 2.11
N ALA A 187 -14.75 -12.42 1.21
CA ALA A 187 -14.44 -13.79 1.59
C ALA A 187 -13.11 -13.95 2.37
N LYS A 188 -12.23 -12.94 2.32
CA LYS A 188 -10.91 -13.00 2.95
C LYS A 188 -10.78 -12.12 4.17
N ASP A 189 -11.42 -10.96 4.14
CA ASP A 189 -11.17 -9.88 5.10
C ASP A 189 -12.29 -9.75 6.14
N LEU A 190 -13.51 -10.21 5.82
CA LEU A 190 -14.58 -10.24 6.82
C LEU A 190 -14.31 -11.30 7.90
N PRO A 191 -14.46 -10.97 9.17
CA PRO A 191 -14.46 -11.97 10.22
C PRO A 191 -15.68 -12.88 10.09
N PHE A 192 -15.48 -14.17 10.29
CA PHE A 192 -16.55 -15.16 10.28
C PHE A 192 -16.68 -15.81 11.65
N VAL A 193 -17.92 -15.96 12.10
CA VAL A 193 -18.25 -16.77 13.27
C VAL A 193 -19.09 -17.94 12.78
N ASN A 194 -18.61 -19.17 12.98
CA ASN A 194 -19.28 -20.41 12.57
C ASN A 194 -19.70 -20.43 11.07
N GLY A 195 -18.87 -19.84 10.20
CA GLY A 195 -19.12 -19.78 8.76
C GLY A 195 -20.12 -18.71 8.31
N ILE A 196 -20.54 -17.85 9.22
CA ILE A 196 -21.43 -16.70 8.92
C ILE A 196 -20.59 -15.42 9.09
N ALA A 197 -20.73 -14.48 8.16
CA ALA A 197 -20.09 -13.17 8.30
C ALA A 197 -20.64 -12.45 9.54
N ALA A 198 -19.75 -11.94 10.38
CA ALA A 198 -20.10 -11.25 11.62
C ALA A 198 -20.52 -9.79 11.33
#